data_4f52c53ea497525bd658a3eef6a03180
#
_entry.id   4f52c53ea497525bd658a3eef6a03180
#
_cell.length_a   1.000
_cell.length_b   1.000
_cell.length_c   1.000
_cell.angle_alpha   90.00
_cell.angle_beta   90.00
_cell.angle_gamma   90.00
#
_symmetry.space_group_name_H-M   'P 1'
#
loop_
_entity.id
_entity.type
_entity.pdbx_description
1 polymer ?
#
loop_
_entity_poly.entity_id
_entity_poly.type
_entity_poly.pdbx_seq_one_letter_code
_entity_poly.pdbx_strand_id
1 'polypeptide(L)'
;LKVGHHGEGDASSKDFIRAVRPAAAVISTNTAEEPDTPSQKVLRRLDEVGSLVLQTQEVDGAVRVTLTGGTPQAEYITFTPPTETSNVILADKSVAQDAVTLRNDGNVDADLSGWYIYSEKGKEIFVFPDGATLAPGASCTVGTQTTDSIVDYLWPDARVWHETKPDAAVLY
;
A
#
# COMPACT_ATOMS: atom_id res chain seq x y z
N LEU A 1 -13.67 10.72 20.02
CA LEU A 1 -13.97 11.56 18.87
C LEU A 1 -12.92 11.33 17.77
N LYS A 2 -13.33 11.04 16.54
CA LYS A 2 -12.48 11.22 15.37
C LYS A 2 -12.64 12.69 14.92
N VAL A 3 -11.55 13.45 14.93
CA VAL A 3 -11.57 14.84 14.52
C VAL A 3 -11.74 14.93 13.00
N GLY A 4 -12.62 15.80 12.54
CA GLY A 4 -12.87 15.99 11.11
C GLY A 4 -11.76 16.80 10.43
N HIS A 5 -11.67 16.69 9.09
CA HIS A 5 -10.84 17.52 8.21
C HIS A 5 -9.39 17.66 8.71
N HIS A 6 -8.76 16.53 9.04
CA HIS A 6 -7.37 16.44 9.54
C HIS A 6 -7.03 17.40 10.71
N GLY A 7 -8.06 17.94 11.37
CA GLY A 7 -7.90 18.92 12.44
C GLY A 7 -7.71 20.37 11.95
N GLU A 8 -8.17 20.69 10.74
CA GLU A 8 -8.17 22.09 10.27
C GLU A 8 -8.95 23.03 11.20
N GLY A 9 -8.58 24.30 11.18
CA GLY A 9 -9.09 25.31 12.11
C GLY A 9 -10.58 25.61 12.04
N ASP A 10 -11.23 25.28 10.95
CA ASP A 10 -12.68 25.36 10.70
C ASP A 10 -13.42 24.11 11.17
N ALA A 11 -12.73 22.98 11.31
CA ALA A 11 -13.31 21.74 11.80
C ALA A 11 -13.49 21.76 13.33
N SER A 12 -14.40 20.94 13.83
CA SER A 12 -14.60 20.71 15.27
C SER A 12 -14.73 22.01 16.06
N SER A 13 -15.84 22.74 15.86
CA SER A 13 -16.07 24.03 16.50
C SER A 13 -15.96 23.98 18.02
N LYS A 14 -15.71 25.11 18.65
CA LYS A 14 -15.58 25.21 20.12
C LYS A 14 -16.87 24.73 20.83
N ASP A 15 -18.01 25.08 20.30
CA ASP A 15 -19.30 24.70 20.89
C ASP A 15 -19.54 23.18 20.76
N PHE A 16 -19.17 22.61 19.60
CA PHE A 16 -19.23 21.16 19.40
C PHE A 16 -18.32 20.41 20.38
N ILE A 17 -17.04 20.79 20.49
CA ILE A 17 -16.09 20.15 21.42
C ILE A 17 -16.57 20.26 22.87
N ARG A 18 -17.11 21.42 23.27
CA ARG A 18 -17.65 21.63 24.62
C ARG A 18 -18.91 20.80 24.90
N ALA A 19 -19.76 20.62 23.89
CA ALA A 19 -20.95 19.80 24.00
C ALA A 19 -20.64 18.31 24.10
N VAL A 20 -19.70 17.83 23.25
CA VAL A 20 -19.29 16.40 23.21
C VAL A 20 -18.35 16.02 24.36
N ARG A 21 -17.44 16.91 24.77
CA ARG A 21 -16.40 16.68 25.81
C ARG A 21 -15.72 15.30 25.65
N PRO A 22 -15.09 15.04 24.51
CA PRO A 22 -14.53 13.72 24.24
C PRO A 22 -13.40 13.40 25.23
N ALA A 23 -13.43 12.22 25.85
CA ALA A 23 -12.33 11.75 26.69
C ALA A 23 -11.06 11.48 25.87
N ALA A 24 -11.23 11.02 24.62
CA ALA A 24 -10.13 10.86 23.67
C ALA A 24 -10.52 11.42 22.30
N ALA A 25 -9.55 12.02 21.61
CA ALA A 25 -9.67 12.56 20.28
C ALA A 25 -8.55 12.04 19.37
N VAL A 26 -8.90 11.49 18.23
CA VAL A 26 -7.94 10.99 17.24
C VAL A 26 -7.95 11.91 16.03
N ILE A 27 -6.77 12.37 15.64
CA ILE A 27 -6.56 13.21 14.47
C ILE A 27 -5.73 12.41 13.46
N SER A 28 -6.33 12.15 12.29
CA SER A 28 -5.60 11.57 11.17
C SER A 28 -4.95 12.73 10.40
N THR A 29 -3.65 12.86 10.48
CA THR A 29 -2.91 13.98 9.91
C THR A 29 -1.49 13.57 9.50
N ASN A 30 -0.94 14.30 8.53
CA ASN A 30 0.45 14.22 8.10
C ASN A 30 0.94 15.64 7.77
N THR A 31 1.64 16.28 8.70
CA THR A 31 2.15 17.67 8.55
C THR A 31 3.19 17.80 7.44
N ALA A 32 3.76 16.72 6.93
CA ALA A 32 4.65 16.78 5.76
C ALA A 32 3.89 17.10 4.47
N GLU A 33 2.63 16.66 4.39
CA GLU A 33 1.76 16.91 3.23
C GLU A 33 0.79 18.07 3.48
N GLU A 34 0.34 18.23 4.72
CA GLU A 34 -0.62 19.25 5.16
C GLU A 34 -0.05 20.06 6.35
N PRO A 35 0.86 21.02 6.10
CA PRO A 35 1.63 21.71 7.16
C PRO A 35 0.78 22.45 8.20
N ASP A 36 -0.44 22.86 7.83
CA ASP A 36 -1.34 23.62 8.70
C ASP A 36 -2.25 22.71 9.56
N THR A 37 -2.09 21.39 9.46
CA THR A 37 -2.88 20.42 10.23
C THR A 37 -2.01 19.61 11.20
N PRO A 38 -2.49 19.33 12.43
CA PRO A 38 -3.70 19.89 13.03
C PRO A 38 -3.50 21.35 13.46
N SER A 39 -4.53 22.15 13.28
CA SER A 39 -4.52 23.55 13.68
C SER A 39 -4.41 23.70 15.19
N GLN A 40 -3.59 24.65 15.63
CA GLN A 40 -3.46 25.04 17.05
C GLN A 40 -4.79 25.44 17.69
N LYS A 41 -5.75 25.93 16.88
CA LYS A 41 -7.10 26.24 17.38
C LYS A 41 -7.85 24.98 17.81
N VAL A 42 -7.75 23.91 17.04
CA VAL A 42 -8.40 22.62 17.36
C VAL A 42 -7.73 21.96 18.54
N LEU A 43 -6.40 21.93 18.58
CA LEU A 43 -5.66 21.37 19.71
C LEU A 43 -6.02 22.05 21.02
N ARG A 44 -6.07 23.39 21.06
CA ARG A 44 -6.48 24.14 22.26
C ARG A 44 -7.91 23.86 22.68
N ARG A 45 -8.86 23.71 21.73
CA ARG A 45 -10.25 23.36 22.06
C ARG A 45 -10.38 21.99 22.72
N LEU A 46 -9.58 21.02 22.28
CA LEU A 46 -9.53 19.68 22.85
C LEU A 46 -8.88 19.69 24.25
N ASP A 47 -7.78 20.44 24.41
CA ASP A 47 -7.11 20.64 25.70
C ASP A 47 -8.03 21.31 26.72
N GLU A 48 -8.79 22.37 26.36
CA GLU A 48 -9.77 23.05 27.21
C GLU A 48 -10.80 22.10 27.86
N VAL A 49 -11.09 20.95 27.25
CA VAL A 49 -12.02 19.95 27.76
C VAL A 49 -11.33 18.72 28.34
N GLY A 50 -9.99 18.70 28.39
CA GLY A 50 -9.20 17.61 28.94
C GLY A 50 -9.16 16.35 28.09
N SER A 51 -9.30 16.46 26.77
CA SER A 51 -9.23 15.31 25.88
C SER A 51 -7.80 14.76 25.77
N LEU A 52 -7.64 13.43 25.83
CA LEU A 52 -6.43 12.78 25.36
C LEU A 52 -6.38 12.89 23.82
N VAL A 53 -5.37 13.58 23.29
CA VAL A 53 -5.22 13.76 21.82
C VAL A 53 -4.15 12.82 21.31
N LEU A 54 -4.49 12.02 20.26
CA LEU A 54 -3.57 11.15 19.54
C LEU A 54 -3.58 11.54 18.07
N GLN A 55 -2.40 11.69 17.49
CA GLN A 55 -2.20 12.05 16.09
C GLN A 55 -1.54 10.88 15.36
N THR A 56 -2.07 10.48 14.20
CA THR A 56 -1.55 9.31 13.46
C THR A 56 -0.10 9.48 12.99
N GLN A 57 0.36 10.72 12.83
CA GLN A 57 1.74 11.02 12.41
C GLN A 57 2.80 10.80 13.50
N GLU A 58 2.41 10.61 14.77
CA GLU A 58 3.35 10.47 15.89
C GLU A 58 3.96 9.07 15.99
N VAL A 59 3.43 8.11 15.19
CA VAL A 59 3.94 6.73 15.14
C VAL A 59 3.87 6.19 13.72
N ASP A 60 4.80 5.31 13.39
CA ASP A 60 4.69 4.45 12.22
C ASP A 60 3.75 3.28 12.57
N GLY A 61 2.45 3.51 12.38
CA GLY A 61 1.44 2.55 12.83
C GLY A 61 0.01 3.07 12.78
N ALA A 62 -0.73 2.86 13.85
CA ALA A 62 -2.12 3.25 13.96
C ALA A 62 -2.49 3.73 15.38
N VAL A 63 -3.66 4.33 15.50
CA VAL A 63 -4.31 4.60 16.80
C VAL A 63 -5.46 3.63 16.98
N ARG A 64 -5.42 2.86 18.07
CA ARG A 64 -6.52 1.98 18.48
C ARG A 64 -7.35 2.65 19.55
N VAL A 65 -8.67 2.66 19.36
CA VAL A 65 -9.63 3.10 20.38
C VAL A 65 -10.51 1.91 20.77
N THR A 66 -10.46 1.53 22.02
CA THR A 66 -11.27 0.44 22.58
C THR A 66 -12.31 1.03 23.52
N LEU A 67 -13.55 0.59 23.38
CA LEU A 67 -14.66 0.95 24.27
C LEU A 67 -14.98 -0.25 25.19
N THR A 68 -14.60 -0.14 26.44
CA THR A 68 -14.86 -1.17 27.44
C THR A 68 -15.63 -0.55 28.59
N GLY A 69 -16.84 -1.07 28.87
CA GLY A 69 -17.67 -0.57 29.96
C GLY A 69 -18.04 0.91 29.88
N GLY A 70 -18.11 1.47 28.65
CA GLY A 70 -18.43 2.87 28.41
C GLY A 70 -17.26 3.85 28.54
N THR A 71 -16.08 3.38 28.92
CA THR A 71 -14.87 4.23 29.01
C THR A 71 -13.98 3.98 27.79
N PRO A 72 -13.69 5.02 26.97
CA PRO A 72 -12.76 4.89 25.85
C PRO A 72 -11.33 4.80 26.36
N GLN A 73 -10.59 3.85 25.83
CA GLN A 73 -9.13 3.75 25.94
C GLN A 73 -8.53 3.95 24.56
N ALA A 74 -7.53 4.81 24.46
CA ALA A 74 -6.86 5.09 23.20
C ALA A 74 -5.35 4.91 23.36
N GLU A 75 -4.74 4.25 22.40
CA GLU A 75 -3.31 3.95 22.41
C GLU A 75 -2.73 3.95 20.99
N TYR A 76 -1.42 4.20 20.90
CA TYR A 76 -0.69 3.97 19.66
C TYR A 76 -0.36 2.49 19.50
N ILE A 77 -0.51 2.00 18.26
CA ILE A 77 -0.03 0.68 17.84
C ILE A 77 1.07 0.93 16.81
N THR A 78 2.29 0.51 17.13
CA THR A 78 3.39 0.51 16.16
C THR A 78 3.31 -0.76 15.31
N PHE A 79 3.48 -0.61 14.00
CA PHE A 79 3.68 -1.75 13.13
C PHE A 79 5.17 -2.09 13.12
N THR A 80 5.48 -3.33 13.47
CA THR A 80 6.78 -3.90 13.14
C THR A 80 6.60 -4.53 11.76
N PRO A 81 7.27 -4.03 10.71
CA PRO A 81 7.24 -4.69 9.42
C PRO A 81 7.64 -6.15 9.59
N PRO A 82 7.01 -7.09 8.89
CA PRO A 82 7.46 -8.48 8.91
C PRO A 82 8.94 -8.53 8.52
N THR A 83 9.73 -9.26 9.29
CA THR A 83 11.16 -9.47 8.99
C THR A 83 11.35 -10.34 7.75
N GLU A 84 10.31 -11.08 7.38
CA GLU A 84 10.26 -11.94 6.20
C GLU A 84 9.25 -11.36 5.22
N THR A 85 9.72 -10.96 4.04
CA THR A 85 8.89 -10.42 2.97
C THR A 85 9.33 -10.97 1.62
N SER A 86 8.37 -11.38 0.81
CA SER A 86 8.57 -11.48 -0.63
C SER A 86 8.31 -10.11 -1.24
N ASN A 87 9.12 -9.72 -2.22
CA ASN A 87 8.95 -8.46 -2.95
C ASN A 87 9.25 -8.72 -4.43
N VAL A 88 8.25 -9.16 -5.16
CA VAL A 88 8.40 -9.47 -6.57
C VAL A 88 8.11 -8.24 -7.41
N ILE A 89 9.06 -7.91 -8.26
CA ILE A 89 8.98 -6.77 -9.17
C ILE A 89 9.08 -7.23 -10.62
N LEU A 90 8.52 -6.44 -11.53
CA LEU A 90 8.83 -6.50 -12.96
C LEU A 90 10.20 -5.84 -13.17
N ALA A 91 11.25 -6.65 -13.27
CA ALA A 91 12.63 -6.18 -13.34
C ALA A 91 13.01 -5.70 -14.74
N ASP A 92 12.46 -6.34 -15.78
CA ASP A 92 12.70 -5.98 -17.18
C ASP A 92 11.52 -6.35 -18.07
N LYS A 93 11.40 -5.66 -19.20
CA LYS A 93 10.51 -5.99 -20.30
C LYS A 93 11.22 -5.75 -21.63
N SER A 94 11.40 -6.82 -22.40
CA SER A 94 11.98 -6.79 -23.72
C SER A 94 10.93 -6.95 -24.81
N VAL A 95 10.67 -5.87 -25.55
CA VAL A 95 9.77 -5.93 -26.73
C VAL A 95 10.40 -6.74 -27.87
N ALA A 96 11.73 -6.66 -28.02
CA ALA A 96 12.45 -7.40 -29.08
C ALA A 96 12.38 -8.93 -28.85
N GLN A 97 12.48 -9.36 -27.60
CA GLN A 97 12.39 -10.77 -27.21
C GLN A 97 10.95 -11.19 -26.90
N ASP A 98 10.02 -10.25 -26.88
CA ASP A 98 8.63 -10.46 -26.49
C ASP A 98 8.49 -11.17 -25.13
N ALA A 99 9.25 -10.68 -24.14
CA ALA A 99 9.39 -11.29 -22.83
C ALA A 99 9.40 -10.26 -21.70
N VAL A 100 9.06 -10.72 -20.49
CA VAL A 100 9.20 -9.97 -19.24
C VAL A 100 9.99 -10.79 -18.24
N THR A 101 10.74 -10.12 -17.38
CA THR A 101 11.50 -10.73 -16.29
C THR A 101 10.99 -10.21 -14.95
N LEU A 102 10.65 -11.14 -14.07
CA LEU A 102 10.34 -10.87 -12.67
C LEU A 102 11.57 -11.14 -11.82
N ARG A 103 11.70 -10.44 -10.70
CA ARG A 103 12.71 -10.70 -9.69
C ARG A 103 12.12 -10.56 -8.30
N ASN A 104 12.48 -11.46 -7.39
CA ASN A 104 12.14 -11.36 -5.99
C ASN A 104 13.25 -10.62 -5.24
N ASP A 105 13.01 -9.35 -4.91
CA ASP A 105 13.90 -8.51 -4.11
C ASP A 105 13.68 -8.68 -2.59
N GLY A 106 12.79 -9.60 -2.20
CA GLY A 106 12.54 -9.97 -0.82
C GLY A 106 13.57 -10.95 -0.26
N ASN A 107 13.35 -11.43 0.96
CA ASN A 107 14.22 -12.34 1.68
C ASN A 107 13.60 -13.72 1.98
N VAL A 108 12.40 -13.96 1.49
CA VAL A 108 11.71 -15.26 1.52
C VAL A 108 11.19 -15.63 0.14
N ASP A 109 10.88 -16.91 -0.06
CA ASP A 109 10.26 -17.39 -1.29
C ASP A 109 8.93 -16.66 -1.53
N ALA A 110 8.71 -16.24 -2.77
CA ALA A 110 7.43 -15.72 -3.23
C ALA A 110 6.61 -16.86 -3.82
N ASP A 111 5.39 -17.05 -3.36
CA ASP A 111 4.40 -17.88 -4.02
C ASP A 111 3.71 -17.05 -5.11
N LEU A 112 3.93 -17.43 -6.37
CA LEU A 112 3.36 -16.79 -7.54
C LEU A 112 2.09 -17.48 -8.03
N SER A 113 1.58 -18.52 -7.34
CA SER A 113 0.41 -19.27 -7.73
C SER A 113 -0.79 -18.36 -7.98
N GLY A 114 -1.32 -18.36 -9.19
CA GLY A 114 -2.46 -17.54 -9.58
C GLY A 114 -2.17 -16.05 -9.78
N TRP A 115 -0.94 -15.59 -9.56
CA TRP A 115 -0.56 -14.27 -10.00
C TRP A 115 -0.64 -14.16 -11.51
N TYR A 116 -0.80 -12.96 -12.02
CA TYR A 116 -0.87 -12.78 -13.47
C TYR A 116 -0.17 -11.52 -13.95
N ILE A 117 0.34 -11.61 -15.18
CA ILE A 117 0.90 -10.48 -15.92
C ILE A 117 -0.14 -10.06 -16.96
N TYR A 118 -0.37 -8.76 -17.04
CA TYR A 118 -1.32 -8.13 -17.93
C TYR A 118 -0.62 -7.16 -18.89
N SER A 119 -0.90 -7.30 -20.19
CA SER A 119 -0.53 -6.31 -21.21
C SER A 119 -1.62 -5.25 -21.30
N GLU A 120 -1.27 -3.99 -21.00
CA GLU A 120 -2.27 -2.91 -21.01
C GLU A 120 -2.84 -2.63 -22.41
N LYS A 121 -2.04 -2.83 -23.45
CA LYS A 121 -2.42 -2.51 -24.83
C LYS A 121 -3.25 -3.58 -25.47
N GLY A 122 -2.75 -4.79 -25.48
CA GLY A 122 -3.36 -5.93 -26.15
C GLY A 122 -4.44 -6.61 -25.32
N LYS A 123 -4.40 -6.41 -23.99
CA LYS A 123 -5.31 -7.03 -23.01
C LYS A 123 -5.05 -8.52 -22.78
N GLU A 124 -3.91 -9.01 -23.21
CA GLU A 124 -3.48 -10.38 -22.97
C GLU A 124 -3.13 -10.59 -21.50
N ILE A 125 -3.35 -11.81 -21.01
CA ILE A 125 -3.09 -12.20 -19.63
C ILE A 125 -2.30 -13.50 -19.61
N PHE A 126 -1.19 -13.50 -18.87
CA PHE A 126 -0.49 -14.71 -18.46
C PHE A 126 -0.76 -14.98 -17.00
N VAL A 127 -1.18 -16.18 -16.64
CA VAL A 127 -1.41 -16.60 -15.24
C VAL A 127 -0.34 -17.61 -14.84
N PHE A 128 0.34 -17.37 -13.72
CA PHE A 128 1.30 -18.33 -13.17
C PHE A 128 0.58 -19.59 -12.69
N PRO A 129 1.13 -20.79 -13.00
CA PRO A 129 0.53 -22.04 -12.57
C PRO A 129 0.61 -22.23 -11.05
N ASP A 130 -0.23 -23.12 -10.54
CA ASP A 130 -0.16 -23.53 -9.13
C ASP A 130 1.23 -24.12 -8.81
N GLY A 131 1.78 -23.73 -7.67
CA GLY A 131 3.11 -24.11 -7.19
C GLY A 131 4.26 -23.32 -7.83
N ALA A 132 3.98 -22.29 -8.63
CA ALA A 132 5.01 -21.37 -9.10
C ALA A 132 5.61 -20.62 -7.92
N THR A 133 6.93 -20.67 -7.76
CA THR A 133 7.65 -19.99 -6.69
C THR A 133 8.86 -19.25 -7.22
N LEU A 134 9.28 -18.20 -6.53
CA LEU A 134 10.47 -17.43 -6.87
C LEU A 134 11.29 -17.16 -5.60
N ALA A 135 12.47 -17.79 -5.52
CA ALA A 135 13.35 -17.65 -4.36
C ALA A 135 13.89 -16.22 -4.20
N PRO A 136 14.36 -15.84 -3.00
CA PRO A 136 15.01 -14.55 -2.75
C PRO A 136 16.17 -14.28 -3.71
N GLY A 137 16.18 -13.10 -4.32
CA GLY A 137 17.21 -12.70 -5.29
C GLY A 137 17.12 -13.39 -6.64
N ALA A 138 16.26 -14.39 -6.81
CA ALA A 138 16.07 -15.07 -8.08
C ALA A 138 15.24 -14.25 -9.05
N SER A 139 15.42 -14.55 -10.35
CA SER A 139 14.61 -14.00 -11.42
C SER A 139 13.97 -15.14 -12.22
N CYS A 140 12.82 -14.88 -12.79
CA CYS A 140 12.19 -15.74 -13.78
C CYS A 140 11.73 -14.93 -15.00
N THR A 141 11.77 -15.54 -16.17
CA THR A 141 11.39 -14.94 -17.44
C THR A 141 10.14 -15.60 -17.99
N VAL A 142 9.16 -14.78 -18.34
CA VAL A 142 7.96 -15.18 -19.07
C VAL A 142 8.08 -14.63 -20.49
N GLY A 143 8.11 -15.51 -21.48
CA GLY A 143 8.21 -15.13 -22.87
C GLY A 143 7.18 -15.81 -23.73
N THR A 144 6.93 -15.26 -24.92
CA THR A 144 5.96 -15.78 -25.88
C THR A 144 6.58 -16.82 -26.82
N GLN A 145 5.78 -17.33 -27.75
CA GLN A 145 6.26 -18.27 -28.78
C GLN A 145 7.28 -17.65 -29.74
N THR A 146 7.40 -16.32 -29.79
CA THR A 146 8.39 -15.60 -30.62
C THR A 146 9.70 -15.32 -29.88
N THR A 147 9.80 -15.69 -28.61
CA THR A 147 11.02 -15.52 -27.81
C THR A 147 12.09 -16.50 -28.30
N ASP A 148 13.25 -15.97 -28.72
CA ASP A 148 14.38 -16.78 -29.17
C ASP A 148 15.21 -17.37 -28.02
N SER A 149 14.98 -16.92 -26.79
CA SER A 149 15.71 -17.34 -25.60
C SER A 149 14.95 -18.39 -24.81
N ILE A 150 15.68 -19.15 -23.99
CA ILE A 150 15.07 -20.05 -23.01
C ILE A 150 14.32 -19.22 -21.97
N VAL A 151 13.08 -19.54 -21.72
CA VAL A 151 12.21 -18.89 -20.74
C VAL A 151 11.77 -19.89 -19.67
N ASP A 152 11.51 -19.40 -18.45
CA ASP A 152 11.00 -20.24 -17.36
C ASP A 152 9.53 -20.58 -17.54
N TYR A 153 8.78 -19.63 -18.09
CA TYR A 153 7.35 -19.79 -18.39
C TYR A 153 7.06 -19.34 -19.81
N LEU A 154 6.27 -20.16 -20.52
CA LEU A 154 5.81 -19.83 -21.87
C LEU A 154 4.42 -19.21 -21.83
N TRP A 155 4.33 -17.96 -22.28
CA TRP A 155 3.07 -17.32 -22.60
C TRP A 155 2.54 -17.87 -23.92
N PRO A 156 1.34 -18.46 -23.97
CA PRO A 156 0.89 -19.23 -25.15
C PRO A 156 0.57 -18.38 -26.38
N ASP A 157 0.47 -17.06 -26.22
CA ASP A 157 0.23 -16.16 -27.35
C ASP A 157 1.45 -16.04 -28.26
N ALA A 158 1.21 -15.78 -29.53
CA ALA A 158 2.28 -15.70 -30.52
C ALA A 158 3.16 -14.46 -30.31
N ARG A 159 2.53 -13.36 -29.92
CA ARG A 159 3.16 -12.09 -29.57
C ARG A 159 2.25 -11.28 -28.65
N VAL A 160 2.84 -10.60 -27.67
CA VAL A 160 2.12 -9.80 -26.69
C VAL A 160 2.50 -8.33 -26.77
N TRP A 161 3.81 -7.99 -26.73
CA TRP A 161 4.22 -6.61 -26.58
C TRP A 161 4.23 -5.84 -27.90
N HIS A 162 3.61 -4.66 -27.89
CA HIS A 162 3.49 -3.83 -29.10
C HIS A 162 4.82 -3.13 -29.44
N GLU A 163 5.31 -3.29 -30.68
CA GLU A 163 6.63 -2.79 -31.10
C GLU A 163 6.76 -1.27 -31.13
N THR A 164 5.70 -0.57 -31.47
CA THR A 164 5.76 0.87 -31.82
C THR A 164 4.89 1.76 -30.94
N LYS A 165 4.11 1.18 -30.03
CA LYS A 165 3.22 1.91 -29.12
C LYS A 165 3.54 1.56 -27.67
N PRO A 166 3.36 2.50 -26.73
CA PRO A 166 3.46 2.16 -25.33
C PRO A 166 2.52 1.01 -24.96
N ASP A 167 3.07 0.02 -24.30
CA ASP A 167 2.36 -1.16 -23.82
C ASP A 167 2.99 -1.56 -22.49
N ALA A 168 2.34 -1.22 -21.40
CA ALA A 168 2.87 -1.53 -20.08
C ALA A 168 2.55 -2.97 -19.69
N ALA A 169 3.50 -3.60 -19.01
CA ALA A 169 3.29 -4.84 -18.29
C ALA A 169 2.89 -4.50 -16.85
N VAL A 170 1.83 -5.13 -16.36
CA VAL A 170 1.37 -4.96 -14.98
C VAL A 170 1.31 -6.33 -14.33
N LEU A 171 1.84 -6.43 -13.11
CA LEU A 171 1.82 -7.65 -12.30
C LEU A 171 0.76 -7.51 -11.20
N TYR A 172 -0.09 -8.54 -11.07
CA TYR A 172 -1.15 -8.63 -10.07
C TYR A 172 -1.06 -9.92 -9.27
#